data_fab4c9fc8788aa8724f87e14e3be460b
#
_entry.id   fab4c9fc8788aa8724f87e14e3be460b
#
_cell.length_a   1.000
_cell.length_b   1.000
_cell.length_c   1.000
_cell.angle_alpha   90.00
_cell.angle_beta   90.00
_cell.angle_gamma   90.00
#
_symmetry.space_group_name_H-M   'P 1'
#
loop_
_entity.id
_entity.type
_entity.pdbx_description
1 polymer ?
#
loop_
_entity_poly.entity_id
_entity_poly.type
_entity_poly.pdbx_seq_one_letter_code
_entity_poly.pdbx_strand_id
1 'polypeptide(L)'
;MSIFVANKEIAERKDIINPNLINNSATLNGFFNAYGDLPQIDDAKYQGLRVINQTNMQWRGSGPYMYVQKGTYTFSCYAKTSGLGVKSIMIPLNTGLDGKDKQPATVNTQAMAISSVSDWSRFDCTFVVSEAGYIHPRVESSGNNDVLLLAGFKLEKGSVATPWCPSINDLATGLLDIQAIKSKLGGVKLLYRIYYATSLKEVA
;
A
#
# COMPACT_ATOMS: atom_id res chain seq x y z
N MET A 1 -9.44 32.19 -7.46
CA MET A 1 -8.01 32.43 -7.70
C MET A 1 -7.50 31.20 -8.41
N SER A 2 -7.43 31.26 -9.72
CA SER A 2 -6.90 30.16 -10.51
C SER A 2 -5.46 29.96 -10.07
N ILE A 3 -5.15 28.85 -9.49
CA ILE A 3 -3.78 28.41 -9.34
C ILE A 3 -3.33 28.13 -10.77
N PHE A 4 -2.90 29.17 -11.44
CA PHE A 4 -1.96 29.04 -12.52
C PHE A 4 -0.68 28.54 -11.84
N VAL A 5 -0.60 27.26 -11.66
CA VAL A 5 0.67 26.59 -11.83
C VAL A 5 0.98 26.86 -13.28
N ALA A 6 1.62 28.02 -13.49
CA ALA A 6 1.93 28.61 -14.75
C ALA A 6 2.15 27.52 -15.77
N ASN A 7 1.38 27.44 -16.82
CA ASN A 7 1.62 26.74 -18.07
C ASN A 7 2.66 25.62 -18.13
N LYS A 8 3.19 25.19 -17.03
CA LYS A 8 3.69 23.87 -16.86
C LYS A 8 2.45 23.03 -16.81
N GLU A 9 2.04 22.52 -17.95
CA GLU A 9 1.17 21.38 -17.98
C GLU A 9 1.44 20.59 -16.72
N ILE A 10 0.37 20.34 -15.97
CA ILE A 10 0.34 19.24 -14.99
C ILE A 10 0.45 17.94 -15.81
N ALA A 11 1.16 18.00 -16.87
CA ALA A 11 1.45 16.94 -17.83
C ALA A 11 2.42 15.95 -17.25
N GLU A 12 3.17 16.31 -16.27
CA GLU A 12 3.94 15.34 -15.53
C GLU A 12 3.16 14.96 -14.27
N ARG A 13 2.14 14.10 -14.45
CA ARG A 13 1.44 13.37 -13.38
C ARG A 13 2.37 12.67 -12.38
N LYS A 14 3.66 12.74 -12.58
CA LYS A 14 4.72 12.25 -11.69
C LYS A 14 4.77 13.00 -10.37
N ASP A 15 4.29 14.23 -10.34
CA ASP A 15 4.30 15.07 -9.13
C ASP A 15 2.99 14.98 -8.32
N ILE A 16 1.97 14.30 -8.83
CA ILE A 16 0.73 14.07 -8.10
C ILE A 16 0.89 12.78 -7.28
N ILE A 17 1.08 12.93 -5.99
CA ILE A 17 1.09 11.81 -5.06
C ILE A 17 -0.33 11.64 -4.54
N ASN A 18 -1.04 10.61 -5.00
CA ASN A 18 -2.31 10.22 -4.42
C ASN A 18 -2.10 9.65 -3.00
N PRO A 19 -2.99 9.96 -2.04
CA PRO A 19 -2.88 9.40 -0.71
C PRO A 19 -2.87 7.88 -0.73
N ASN A 20 -2.04 7.28 0.13
CA ASN A 20 -2.10 5.86 0.39
C ASN A 20 -3.32 5.55 1.26
N LEU A 21 -4.18 4.66 0.81
CA LEU A 21 -5.37 4.21 1.55
C LEU A 21 -5.03 3.09 2.55
N ILE A 22 -3.85 2.48 2.45
CA ILE A 22 -3.38 1.45 3.39
C ILE A 22 -2.71 2.12 4.58
N ASN A 23 -3.34 2.01 5.75
CA ASN A 23 -2.73 2.43 7.01
C ASN A 23 -1.62 1.47 7.42
N ASN A 24 -0.64 1.97 8.15
CA ASN A 24 0.47 1.19 8.70
C ASN A 24 1.32 0.46 7.65
N SER A 25 1.31 0.90 6.39
CA SER A 25 2.05 0.24 5.32
C SER A 25 3.58 0.30 5.47
N ALA A 26 4.09 1.19 6.34
CA ALA A 26 5.50 1.24 6.72
C ALA A 26 5.85 0.27 7.85
N THR A 27 4.91 0.02 8.77
CA THR A 27 5.10 -0.80 9.99
C THR A 27 4.49 -2.19 9.86
N LEU A 28 3.59 -2.40 8.90
CA LEU A 28 2.87 -3.64 8.60
C LEU A 28 1.95 -4.11 9.74
N ASN A 29 1.60 -3.22 10.67
CA ASN A 29 0.63 -3.53 11.71
C ASN A 29 -0.78 -3.72 11.10
N GLY A 30 -1.46 -4.81 11.46
CA GLY A 30 -2.78 -5.13 10.90
C GLY A 30 -2.73 -5.81 9.53
N PHE A 31 -1.55 -6.29 9.12
CA PHE A 31 -1.40 -7.17 7.97
C PHE A 31 -1.56 -8.63 8.42
N PHE A 32 -2.20 -9.43 7.57
CA PHE A 32 -2.42 -10.85 7.80
C PHE A 32 -2.16 -11.61 6.50
N ASN A 33 -1.78 -12.87 6.59
CA ASN A 33 -1.72 -13.74 5.42
C ASN A 33 -3.11 -14.28 5.06
N ALA A 34 -3.21 -14.95 3.92
CA ALA A 34 -4.47 -15.51 3.42
C ALA A 34 -5.10 -16.58 4.33
N TYR A 35 -4.40 -17.05 5.36
CA TYR A 35 -4.89 -18.00 6.36
C TYR A 35 -5.18 -17.35 7.72
N GLY A 36 -5.03 -16.01 7.81
CA GLY A 36 -5.30 -15.23 9.03
C GLY A 36 -4.12 -15.12 9.98
N ASP A 37 -2.95 -15.72 9.67
CA ASP A 37 -1.75 -15.59 10.48
C ASP A 37 -1.07 -14.24 10.27
N LEU A 38 -0.23 -13.85 11.22
CA LEU A 38 0.62 -12.67 11.07
C LEU A 38 1.70 -12.88 10.00
N PRO A 39 2.08 -11.82 9.25
CA PRO A 39 3.15 -11.92 8.29
C PRO A 39 4.48 -12.16 8.98
N GLN A 40 5.36 -12.91 8.34
CA GLN A 40 6.76 -13.01 8.76
C GLN A 40 7.49 -11.73 8.34
N ILE A 41 8.06 -11.02 9.30
CA ILE A 41 8.79 -9.77 9.07
C ILE A 41 10.28 -10.06 9.01
N ASP A 42 10.93 -9.53 7.98
CA ASP A 42 12.39 -9.57 7.83
C ASP A 42 13.06 -8.51 8.73
N ASP A 43 14.25 -8.78 9.24
CA ASP A 43 15.04 -7.81 10.00
C ASP A 43 15.55 -6.67 9.10
N ALA A 44 15.78 -6.97 7.83
CA ALA A 44 16.16 -5.97 6.83
C ALA A 44 15.01 -5.01 6.55
N LYS A 45 15.36 -3.79 6.14
CA LYS A 45 14.43 -2.77 5.69
C LYS A 45 14.74 -2.39 4.25
N TYR A 46 13.69 -2.02 3.51
CA TYR A 46 13.82 -1.41 2.20
C TYR A 46 13.38 0.06 2.26
N GLN A 47 14.29 0.99 1.99
CA GLN A 47 14.03 2.45 2.07
C GLN A 47 13.37 2.89 3.40
N GLY A 48 13.77 2.29 4.52
CA GLY A 48 13.18 2.54 5.84
C GLY A 48 11.88 1.81 6.14
N LEU A 49 11.29 1.14 5.17
CA LEU A 49 10.05 0.37 5.29
C LEU A 49 10.35 -1.04 5.82
N ARG A 50 9.46 -1.58 6.63
CA ARG A 50 9.50 -2.99 7.00
C ARG A 50 9.26 -3.88 5.80
N VAL A 51 9.90 -5.03 5.80
CA VAL A 51 9.82 -6.04 4.75
C VAL A 51 9.04 -7.25 5.24
N ILE A 52 8.06 -7.70 4.46
CA ILE A 52 7.44 -9.01 4.63
C ILE A 52 8.32 -10.02 3.92
N ASN A 53 8.69 -11.09 4.63
CA ASN A 53 9.42 -12.22 4.07
C ASN A 53 8.45 -13.40 3.86
N GLN A 54 8.14 -13.70 2.61
CA GLN A 54 7.31 -14.83 2.20
C GLN A 54 8.13 -15.90 1.45
N THR A 55 9.41 -15.96 1.75
CA THR A 55 10.30 -16.99 1.20
C THR A 55 9.84 -18.38 1.64
N ASN A 56 9.74 -19.30 0.70
CA ASN A 56 9.25 -20.67 0.90
C ASN A 56 7.79 -20.75 1.40
N MET A 57 6.98 -19.75 1.13
CA MET A 57 5.59 -19.69 1.57
C MET A 57 4.62 -19.75 0.37
N GLN A 58 4.29 -20.94 -0.08
CA GLN A 58 3.29 -21.12 -1.14
C GLN A 58 1.92 -20.62 -0.70
N TRP A 59 1.28 -19.78 -1.53
CA TRP A 59 -0.10 -19.27 -1.35
C TRP A 59 -0.36 -18.51 -0.03
N ARG A 60 0.68 -18.00 0.63
CA ARG A 60 0.57 -17.27 1.89
C ARG A 60 0.81 -15.77 1.73
N GLY A 61 0.15 -15.17 0.74
CA GLY A 61 0.22 -13.74 0.52
C GLY A 61 -0.29 -12.94 1.72
N SER A 62 0.47 -11.92 2.12
CA SER A 62 0.12 -11.06 3.26
C SER A 62 -0.26 -9.66 2.80
N GLY A 63 -1.30 -9.12 3.41
CA GLY A 63 -1.82 -7.78 3.15
C GLY A 63 -2.84 -7.36 4.20
N PRO A 64 -3.38 -6.13 4.11
CA PRO A 64 -4.44 -5.67 4.98
C PRO A 64 -5.81 -6.12 4.46
N TYR A 65 -6.76 -6.34 5.35
CA TYR A 65 -8.17 -6.41 4.99
C TYR A 65 -8.75 -4.99 4.91
N MET A 66 -9.33 -4.64 3.78
CA MET A 66 -9.80 -3.29 3.53
C MET A 66 -11.21 -3.28 2.97
N TYR A 67 -12.07 -2.43 3.53
CA TYR A 67 -13.36 -2.12 2.90
C TYR A 67 -13.16 -1.02 1.86
N VAL A 68 -13.64 -1.24 0.65
CA VAL A 68 -13.53 -0.30 -0.47
C VAL A 68 -14.89 -0.01 -1.10
N GLN A 69 -15.08 1.23 -1.54
CA GLN A 69 -16.27 1.66 -2.27
C GLN A 69 -16.12 1.33 -3.76
N LYS A 70 -17.22 1.45 -4.52
CA LYS A 70 -17.18 1.41 -5.99
C LYS A 70 -16.17 2.41 -6.54
N GLY A 71 -15.41 1.99 -7.55
CA GLY A 71 -14.43 2.87 -8.18
C GLY A 71 -13.25 2.14 -8.78
N THR A 72 -12.37 2.90 -9.41
CA THR A 72 -11.09 2.40 -9.94
C THR A 72 -10.00 2.64 -8.91
N TYR A 73 -9.17 1.63 -8.71
CA TYR A 73 -8.06 1.64 -7.76
C TYR A 73 -6.80 1.07 -8.40
N THR A 74 -5.66 1.51 -7.90
CA THR A 74 -4.36 0.91 -8.21
C THR A 74 -3.70 0.46 -6.91
N PHE A 75 -3.39 -0.83 -6.82
CA PHE A 75 -2.56 -1.40 -5.77
C PHE A 75 -1.13 -1.49 -6.27
N SER A 76 -0.16 -1.17 -5.45
CA SER A 76 1.26 -1.28 -5.78
C SER A 76 2.11 -1.63 -4.56
N CYS A 77 3.24 -2.29 -4.81
CA CYS A 77 4.25 -2.60 -3.80
C CYS A 77 5.63 -2.73 -4.44
N TYR A 78 6.66 -2.70 -3.62
CA TYR A 78 8.00 -3.15 -4.02
C TYR A 78 8.13 -4.63 -3.75
N ALA A 79 8.74 -5.35 -4.67
CA ALA A 79 9.05 -6.76 -4.52
C ALA A 79 10.48 -7.05 -4.97
N LYS A 80 11.11 -8.02 -4.29
CA LYS A 80 12.33 -8.71 -4.72
C LYS A 80 12.03 -10.20 -4.70
N THR A 81 12.24 -10.88 -5.82
CA THR A 81 11.73 -12.23 -5.98
C THR A 81 12.60 -13.09 -6.91
N SER A 82 12.73 -14.36 -6.58
CA SER A 82 13.37 -15.37 -7.42
C SER A 82 12.67 -16.72 -7.26
N GLY A 83 13.13 -17.73 -7.99
CA GLY A 83 12.54 -19.06 -8.00
C GLY A 83 11.53 -19.25 -9.13
N LEU A 84 11.04 -20.49 -9.28
CA LEU A 84 10.22 -20.92 -10.44
C LEU A 84 8.73 -20.70 -10.28
N GLY A 85 8.24 -20.47 -9.04
CA GLY A 85 6.83 -20.22 -8.79
C GLY A 85 6.35 -18.93 -9.44
N VAL A 86 5.13 -18.91 -9.93
CA VAL A 86 4.48 -17.71 -10.42
C VAL A 86 4.16 -16.80 -9.24
N LYS A 87 4.59 -15.55 -9.31
CA LYS A 87 4.27 -14.51 -8.34
C LYS A 87 3.12 -13.68 -8.92
N SER A 88 2.13 -13.42 -8.09
CA SER A 88 0.93 -12.71 -8.53
C SER A 88 0.44 -11.72 -7.49
N ILE A 89 0.08 -10.53 -7.95
CA ILE A 89 -0.74 -9.60 -7.18
C ILE A 89 -2.16 -10.18 -7.16
N MET A 90 -2.72 -10.32 -5.96
CA MET A 90 -4.08 -10.78 -5.70
C MET A 90 -4.85 -9.64 -5.02
N ILE A 91 -6.05 -9.38 -5.49
CA ILE A 91 -6.93 -8.33 -4.92
C ILE A 91 -8.10 -8.92 -4.12
N PRO A 92 -8.74 -10.02 -4.59
CA PRO A 92 -9.95 -10.51 -3.96
C PRO A 92 -9.71 -10.98 -2.52
N LEU A 93 -10.74 -10.83 -1.70
CA LEU A 93 -10.83 -11.47 -0.39
C LEU A 93 -11.04 -12.99 -0.58
N ASN A 94 -10.27 -13.79 0.15
CA ASN A 94 -10.48 -15.23 0.19
C ASN A 94 -11.42 -15.60 1.34
N THR A 95 -12.71 -15.59 1.07
CA THR A 95 -13.75 -15.76 2.08
C THR A 95 -13.76 -17.15 2.74
N GLY A 96 -13.15 -18.15 2.11
CA GLY A 96 -13.03 -19.50 2.67
C GLY A 96 -11.97 -19.63 3.77
N LEU A 97 -11.01 -18.73 3.81
CA LEU A 97 -9.85 -18.82 4.68
C LEU A 97 -9.80 -17.67 5.71
N ASP A 98 -9.87 -16.44 5.24
CA ASP A 98 -9.56 -15.24 6.04
C ASP A 98 -10.70 -14.23 6.15
N GLY A 99 -11.81 -14.44 5.45
CA GLY A 99 -12.87 -13.45 5.30
C GLY A 99 -14.28 -13.91 5.65
N LYS A 100 -14.44 -14.92 6.53
CA LYS A 100 -15.75 -15.54 6.82
C LYS A 100 -16.85 -14.54 7.17
N ASP A 101 -16.53 -13.51 7.93
CA ASP A 101 -17.49 -12.52 8.42
C ASP A 101 -17.49 -11.23 7.58
N LYS A 102 -16.80 -11.24 6.44
CA LYS A 102 -16.66 -10.06 5.59
C LYS A 102 -17.37 -10.28 4.27
N GLN A 103 -18.19 -9.31 3.88
CA GLN A 103 -18.78 -9.28 2.53
C GLN A 103 -17.68 -8.89 1.53
N PRO A 104 -17.32 -9.75 0.56
CA PRO A 104 -16.29 -9.43 -0.42
C PRO A 104 -16.78 -8.35 -1.40
N ALA A 105 -15.83 -7.52 -1.86
CA ALA A 105 -16.08 -6.63 -2.98
C ALA A 105 -16.12 -7.42 -4.29
N THR A 106 -16.93 -6.98 -5.25
CA THR A 106 -16.87 -7.48 -6.61
C THR A 106 -15.82 -6.71 -7.39
N VAL A 107 -14.74 -7.41 -7.80
CA VAL A 107 -13.62 -6.82 -8.54
C VAL A 107 -13.44 -7.50 -9.90
N ASN A 108 -13.05 -6.72 -10.91
CA ASN A 108 -12.82 -7.21 -12.26
C ASN A 108 -11.47 -7.94 -12.46
N THR A 109 -10.53 -7.76 -11.52
CA THR A 109 -9.19 -8.35 -11.58
C THR A 109 -9.02 -9.32 -10.42
N GLN A 110 -8.76 -10.58 -10.73
CA GLN A 110 -8.54 -11.64 -9.74
C GLN A 110 -7.07 -11.73 -9.36
N ALA A 111 -6.20 -11.82 -10.36
CA ALA A 111 -4.77 -11.92 -10.18
C ALA A 111 -4.02 -11.28 -11.36
N MET A 112 -2.85 -10.74 -11.08
CA MET A 112 -1.93 -10.25 -12.09
C MET A 112 -0.53 -10.81 -11.81
N ALA A 113 0.02 -11.56 -12.75
CA ALA A 113 1.36 -12.10 -12.65
C ALA A 113 2.41 -10.97 -12.63
N ILE A 114 3.42 -11.12 -11.79
CA ILE A 114 4.60 -10.27 -11.77
C ILE A 114 5.84 -11.07 -12.16
N SER A 115 6.78 -10.42 -12.85
CA SER A 115 8.03 -11.07 -13.23
C SER A 115 8.94 -11.30 -12.03
N SER A 116 9.77 -12.34 -12.08
CA SER A 116 10.85 -12.50 -11.12
C SER A 116 11.93 -11.44 -11.35
N VAL A 117 12.38 -10.80 -10.28
CA VAL A 117 13.40 -9.76 -10.29
C VAL A 117 14.40 -9.99 -9.16
N SER A 118 15.69 -9.98 -9.49
CA SER A 118 16.77 -10.17 -8.53
C SER A 118 17.02 -8.95 -7.64
N ASP A 119 16.46 -7.82 -8.02
CA ASP A 119 16.58 -6.57 -7.28
C ASP A 119 15.20 -5.96 -7.00
N TRP A 120 15.12 -5.02 -6.07
CA TRP A 120 13.86 -4.39 -5.73
C TRP A 120 13.24 -3.65 -6.92
N SER A 121 12.02 -4.03 -7.26
CA SER A 121 11.24 -3.39 -8.33
C SER A 121 9.85 -3.09 -7.84
N ARG A 122 9.25 -2.02 -8.38
CA ARG A 122 7.86 -1.67 -8.08
C ARG A 122 6.93 -2.36 -9.07
N PHE A 123 5.91 -2.99 -8.54
CA PHE A 123 4.82 -3.60 -9.30
C PHE A 123 3.50 -2.96 -8.92
N ASP A 124 2.59 -2.90 -9.86
CA ASP A 124 1.25 -2.38 -9.64
C ASP A 124 0.18 -3.16 -10.39
N CYS A 125 -1.06 -3.05 -9.92
CA CYS A 125 -2.23 -3.63 -10.52
C CYS A 125 -3.40 -2.65 -10.40
N THR A 126 -3.95 -2.24 -11.53
CA THR A 126 -5.18 -1.45 -11.58
C THR A 126 -6.39 -2.37 -11.69
N PHE A 127 -7.41 -2.10 -10.89
CA PHE A 127 -8.65 -2.86 -10.87
C PHE A 127 -9.87 -1.98 -10.63
N VAL A 128 -11.04 -2.50 -11.00
CA VAL A 128 -12.33 -1.82 -10.80
C VAL A 128 -13.15 -2.59 -9.77
N VAL A 129 -13.67 -1.87 -8.78
CA VAL A 129 -14.66 -2.35 -7.82
C VAL A 129 -16.04 -1.98 -8.34
N SER A 130 -16.82 -2.97 -8.74
CA SER A 130 -18.20 -2.78 -9.22
C SER A 130 -19.22 -2.82 -8.09
N GLU A 131 -18.93 -3.51 -6.99
CA GLU A 131 -19.72 -3.55 -5.78
C GLU A 131 -18.82 -3.39 -4.56
N ALA A 132 -19.22 -2.47 -3.66
CA ALA A 132 -18.45 -2.17 -2.44
C ALA A 132 -18.36 -3.39 -1.53
N GLY A 133 -17.24 -3.54 -0.84
CA GLY A 133 -16.99 -4.66 0.05
C GLY A 133 -15.53 -4.73 0.49
N TYR A 134 -15.14 -5.86 1.04
CA TYR A 134 -13.78 -6.09 1.48
C TYR A 134 -12.90 -6.67 0.37
N ILE A 135 -11.67 -6.21 0.32
CA ILE A 135 -10.56 -6.75 -0.47
C ILE A 135 -9.41 -7.14 0.45
N HIS A 136 -8.50 -7.98 -0.07
CA HIS A 136 -7.26 -8.37 0.57
C HIS A 136 -6.09 -8.24 -0.42
N PRO A 137 -5.65 -7.01 -0.74
CA PRO A 137 -4.57 -6.79 -1.70
C PRO A 137 -3.25 -7.32 -1.14
N ARG A 138 -2.64 -8.25 -1.87
CA ARG A 138 -1.45 -8.98 -1.46
C ARG A 138 -0.66 -9.49 -2.65
N VAL A 139 0.52 -10.04 -2.41
CA VAL A 139 1.31 -10.79 -3.42
C VAL A 139 1.53 -12.19 -2.93
N GLU A 140 1.32 -13.16 -3.79
CA GLU A 140 1.50 -14.59 -3.51
C GLU A 140 2.52 -15.23 -4.46
N SER A 141 3.14 -16.34 -4.04
CA SER A 141 3.89 -17.25 -4.90
C SER A 141 3.20 -18.61 -4.95
N SER A 142 3.23 -19.24 -6.13
CA SER A 142 2.78 -20.63 -6.31
C SER A 142 3.88 -21.66 -5.94
N GLY A 143 5.10 -21.20 -5.63
CA GLY A 143 6.25 -22.07 -5.36
C GLY A 143 6.58 -22.19 -3.87
N ASN A 144 7.16 -23.35 -3.50
CA ASN A 144 7.57 -23.64 -2.14
C ASN A 144 9.02 -23.23 -1.84
N ASN A 145 9.85 -23.01 -2.88
CA ASN A 145 11.28 -22.70 -2.77
C ASN A 145 11.60 -21.34 -3.43
N ASP A 146 10.65 -20.43 -3.36
CA ASP A 146 10.78 -19.10 -3.93
C ASP A 146 11.21 -18.08 -2.89
N VAL A 147 12.03 -17.14 -3.29
CA VAL A 147 12.25 -15.91 -2.53
C VAL A 147 11.16 -14.92 -2.90
N LEU A 148 10.49 -14.36 -1.91
CA LEU A 148 9.52 -13.29 -2.09
C LEU A 148 9.61 -12.32 -0.90
N LEU A 149 10.24 -11.18 -1.14
CA LEU A 149 10.35 -10.08 -0.18
C LEU A 149 9.49 -8.91 -0.67
N LEU A 150 8.69 -8.33 0.22
CA LEU A 150 7.70 -7.30 -0.12
C LEU A 150 7.78 -6.11 0.82
N ALA A 151 7.64 -4.89 0.30
CA ALA A 151 7.62 -3.66 1.08
C ALA A 151 6.77 -2.57 0.40
N GLY A 152 6.43 -1.51 1.12
CA GLY A 152 5.86 -0.30 0.56
C GLY A 152 4.52 -0.51 -0.15
N PHE A 153 3.62 -1.21 0.50
CA PHE A 153 2.26 -1.44 0.01
C PHE A 153 1.50 -0.12 -0.09
N LYS A 154 0.85 0.10 -1.21
CA LYS A 154 0.01 1.27 -1.46
C LYS A 154 -1.24 0.88 -2.22
N LEU A 155 -2.39 1.37 -1.75
CA LEU A 155 -3.63 1.40 -2.48
C LEU A 155 -4.03 2.85 -2.70
N GLU A 156 -4.37 3.21 -3.91
CA GLU A 156 -4.78 4.56 -4.26
C GLU A 156 -5.95 4.57 -5.23
N LYS A 157 -6.75 5.63 -5.24
CA LYS A 157 -7.81 5.82 -6.23
C LYS A 157 -7.22 6.21 -7.58
N GLY A 158 -7.84 5.71 -8.65
CA GLY A 158 -7.42 5.98 -10.02
C GLY A 158 -6.67 4.82 -10.65
N SER A 159 -6.17 5.05 -11.87
CA SER A 159 -5.58 4.02 -12.73
C SER A 159 -4.06 4.16 -12.92
N VAL A 160 -3.42 4.97 -12.11
CA VAL A 160 -1.97 5.25 -12.22
C VAL A 160 -1.33 5.05 -10.86
N ALA A 161 -0.30 4.21 -10.80
CA ALA A 161 0.51 4.05 -9.61
C ALA A 161 1.40 5.28 -9.41
N THR A 162 1.30 5.92 -8.24
CA THR A 162 2.21 7.00 -7.84
C THR A 162 3.23 6.50 -6.81
N PRO A 163 4.34 7.21 -6.57
CA PRO A 163 5.33 6.78 -5.59
C PRO A 163 4.72 6.46 -4.23
N TRP A 164 5.34 5.55 -3.49
CA TRP A 164 4.87 5.22 -2.15
C TRP A 164 4.92 6.45 -1.23
N CYS A 165 3.88 6.59 -0.43
CA CYS A 165 3.79 7.54 0.67
C CYS A 165 3.04 6.89 1.83
N PRO A 166 3.20 7.36 3.08
CA PRO A 166 2.36 6.93 4.19
C PRO A 166 0.91 7.34 3.97
N SER A 167 -0.02 6.69 4.68
CA SER A 167 -1.42 7.11 4.69
C SER A 167 -1.58 8.44 5.45
N ILE A 168 -2.71 9.10 5.25
CA ILE A 168 -3.05 10.33 6.00
C ILE A 168 -3.09 10.04 7.51
N ASN A 169 -3.60 8.87 7.90
CA ASN A 169 -3.66 8.48 9.30
C ASN A 169 -2.27 8.24 9.91
N ASP A 170 -1.36 7.63 9.14
CA ASP A 170 0.03 7.43 9.58
C ASP A 170 0.76 8.78 9.74
N LEU A 171 0.51 9.72 8.83
CA LEU A 171 1.03 11.09 8.93
C LEU A 171 0.49 11.83 10.14
N ALA A 172 -0.82 11.71 10.42
CA ALA A 172 -1.45 12.36 11.57
C ALA A 172 -0.87 11.84 12.88
N THR A 173 -0.66 10.52 13.00
CA THR A 173 -0.01 9.91 14.17
C THR A 173 1.43 10.40 14.32
N GLY A 174 2.20 10.40 13.24
CA GLY A 174 3.57 10.91 13.25
C GLY A 174 3.67 12.40 13.65
N LEU A 175 2.70 13.23 13.25
CA LEU A 175 2.62 14.62 13.66
C LEU A 175 2.36 14.79 15.16
N LEU A 176 1.49 13.98 15.75
CA LEU A 176 1.24 13.98 17.19
C LEU A 176 2.51 13.59 17.96
N ASP A 177 3.24 12.60 17.47
CA ASP A 177 4.52 12.19 18.06
C ASP A 177 5.57 13.30 17.97
N ILE A 178 5.64 14.01 16.84
CA ILE A 178 6.53 15.16 16.66
C ILE A 178 6.14 16.31 17.61
N GLN A 179 4.86 16.57 17.82
CA GLN A 179 4.39 17.57 18.77
C GLN A 179 4.75 17.19 20.22
N ALA A 180 4.60 15.92 20.58
CA ALA A 180 5.00 15.40 21.89
C ALA A 180 6.51 15.52 22.12
N ILE A 181 7.32 15.24 21.10
CA ILE A 181 8.77 15.41 21.13
C ILE A 181 9.15 16.89 21.23
N LYS A 182 8.49 17.79 20.50
CA LYS A 182 8.71 19.24 20.57
C LYS A 182 8.45 19.79 21.95
N SER A 183 7.37 19.34 22.60
CA SER A 183 7.05 19.77 23.97
C SER A 183 8.12 19.36 24.97
N LYS A 184 8.76 18.21 24.77
CA LYS A 184 9.85 17.69 25.61
C LYS A 184 11.21 18.37 25.34
N LEU A 185 11.45 18.86 24.12
CA LEU A 185 12.72 19.42 23.69
C LEU A 185 12.77 20.96 23.73
N GLY A 186 11.76 21.63 24.28
CA GLY A 186 11.81 23.06 24.56
C GLY A 186 11.99 23.96 23.33
N GLY A 187 11.35 23.62 22.21
CA GLY A 187 11.15 24.64 21.17
C GLY A 187 12.06 24.59 19.93
N VAL A 188 12.54 23.43 19.51
CA VAL A 188 13.21 23.30 18.21
C VAL A 188 12.21 23.53 17.08
N LYS A 189 12.40 24.58 16.28
CA LYS A 189 11.60 24.89 15.09
C LYS A 189 11.86 23.85 13.99
N LEU A 190 11.04 22.82 13.93
CA LEU A 190 10.97 21.96 12.75
C LEU A 190 10.03 22.60 11.73
N LEU A 191 10.57 23.15 10.65
CA LEU A 191 9.82 23.65 9.51
C LEU A 191 9.43 22.45 8.62
N TYR A 192 8.39 21.71 9.00
CA TYR A 192 7.67 20.84 8.07
C TYR A 192 6.56 21.67 7.42
N ARG A 193 6.73 22.05 6.16
CA ARG A 193 5.63 22.54 5.33
C ARG A 193 4.77 21.33 4.96
N ILE A 194 3.67 21.15 5.68
CA ILE A 194 2.63 20.18 5.29
C ILE A 194 1.85 20.81 4.15
N TYR A 195 2.08 20.36 2.95
CA TYR A 195 1.39 20.83 1.74
C TYR A 195 -0.12 20.54 1.72
N TYR A 196 -0.67 19.86 2.74
CA TYR A 196 -2.09 19.44 2.80
C TYR A 196 -2.98 20.32 3.70
N ALA A 197 -2.45 21.27 4.43
CA ALA A 197 -3.26 22.09 5.34
C ALA A 197 -4.01 23.24 4.63
N THR A 198 -3.75 23.50 3.36
CA THR A 198 -4.38 24.60 2.64
C THR A 198 -5.59 24.19 1.77
N SER A 199 -5.83 22.91 1.56
CA SER A 199 -6.97 22.45 0.77
C SER A 199 -8.24 22.16 1.56
N LEU A 200 -8.19 22.23 2.89
CA LEU A 200 -9.36 21.98 3.76
C LEU A 200 -10.10 23.28 4.21
N LYS A 201 -9.66 24.45 3.76
CA LYS A 201 -10.30 25.73 4.13
C LYS A 201 -11.26 26.30 3.07
N GLU A 202 -11.51 25.60 1.99
CA GLU A 202 -12.45 26.08 0.93
C GLU A 202 -13.72 25.24 0.79
N VAL A 203 -14.12 24.52 1.82
CA VAL A 203 -15.47 23.92 1.90
C VAL A 203 -16.08 24.26 3.24
N ALA A 204 -16.52 25.50 3.35
CA ALA A 204 -17.47 25.97 4.35
C ALA A 204 -18.33 27.04 3.68
#